data_c97ba071185400c55c65a7ccf3ea7d8d
#
_entry.id   c97ba071185400c55c65a7ccf3ea7d8d
#
_cell.length_a   1.000
_cell.length_b   1.000
_cell.length_c   1.000
_cell.angle_alpha   90.00
_cell.angle_beta   90.00
_cell.angle_gamma   90.00
#
_symmetry.space_group_name_H-M   'P 1'
#
loop_
_entity.id
_entity.type
_entity.pdbx_description
1 polymer ?
#
loop_
_entity_poly.entity_id
_entity_poly.type
_entity_poly.pdbx_seq_one_letter_code
_entity_poly.pdbx_strand_id
1 'polypeptide(L)'
;MSTLTVGTIHNSSGASPTGVGKIIQTKIGSLASDFAGGSTSYANLGISQTITLASTSNKLLISLSTTPYIGGGSEERFELKVWVQPSGGTSVAVIHDNYWAYRTNDDWKSSSGFHQALYSPSSTAELTVTAQYKRESGSDNMHLWGATNAPSTNTLILHEVAAS
;
A
#
# COMPACT_ATOMS: atom_id res chain seq x y z
N MET A 1 -1.55 11.49 34.70
CA MET A 1 -1.87 10.42 33.73
C MET A 1 -1.11 9.16 34.13
N SER A 2 -1.79 8.04 34.29
CA SER A 2 -1.11 6.77 34.55
C SER A 2 -0.83 6.06 33.22
N THR A 3 0.41 5.72 32.99
CA THR A 3 0.82 4.95 31.79
C THR A 3 0.87 3.47 32.16
N LEU A 4 0.11 2.63 31.46
CA LEU A 4 0.22 1.18 31.56
C LEU A 4 1.35 0.72 30.64
N THR A 5 2.44 0.22 31.18
CA THR A 5 3.50 -0.41 30.42
C THR A 5 3.28 -1.92 30.44
N VAL A 6 2.94 -2.51 29.27
CA VAL A 6 2.82 -3.96 29.12
C VAL A 6 4.16 -4.50 28.60
N GLY A 7 4.92 -5.20 29.42
CA GLY A 7 6.23 -5.75 29.05
C GLY A 7 6.13 -6.94 28.08
N THR A 8 5.24 -7.88 28.37
CA THR A 8 5.07 -9.09 27.57
C THR A 8 3.63 -9.60 27.70
N ILE A 9 3.04 -9.99 26.58
CA ILE A 9 1.74 -10.68 26.56
C ILE A 9 2.02 -12.18 26.42
N HIS A 10 1.52 -12.98 27.37
CA HIS A 10 1.58 -14.44 27.33
C HIS A 10 0.17 -15.01 27.20
N ASN A 11 0.06 -16.19 26.61
CA ASN A 11 -1.18 -16.96 26.64
C ASN A 11 -1.38 -17.57 28.06
N SER A 12 -2.51 -18.24 28.31
CA SER A 12 -2.82 -18.85 29.59
C SER A 12 -1.84 -19.93 30.06
N SER A 13 -0.99 -20.45 29.20
CA SER A 13 0.09 -21.40 29.54
C SER A 13 1.43 -20.71 29.82
N GLY A 14 1.48 -19.37 29.81
CA GLY A 14 2.72 -18.60 30.01
C GLY A 14 3.65 -18.54 28.79
N ALA A 15 3.26 -19.14 27.68
CA ALA A 15 4.03 -19.04 26.43
C ALA A 15 3.63 -17.79 25.64
N SER A 16 4.57 -17.24 24.88
CA SER A 16 4.24 -16.20 23.90
C SER A 16 3.24 -16.74 22.87
N PRO A 17 2.25 -15.93 22.42
CA PRO A 17 1.31 -16.38 21.39
C PRO A 17 2.08 -16.87 20.16
N THR A 18 1.87 -18.13 19.77
CA THR A 18 2.44 -18.68 18.54
C THR A 18 1.59 -18.26 17.34
N GLY A 19 2.23 -17.82 16.26
CA GLY A 19 1.57 -17.49 15.01
C GLY A 19 1.12 -16.04 14.85
N VAL A 20 1.27 -15.19 15.86
CA VAL A 20 1.10 -13.74 15.73
C VAL A 20 2.49 -13.11 15.66
N GLY A 21 2.91 -12.75 14.47
CA GLY A 21 4.18 -12.05 14.26
C GLY A 21 4.17 -10.71 15.03
N LYS A 22 5.19 -10.46 15.85
CA LYS A 22 5.35 -9.16 16.52
C LYS A 22 5.66 -8.10 15.47
N ILE A 23 4.91 -7.01 15.47
CA ILE A 23 5.28 -5.81 14.69
C ILE A 23 6.51 -5.20 15.35
N ILE A 24 7.61 -5.10 14.59
CA ILE A 24 8.90 -4.55 15.02
C ILE A 24 8.95 -3.06 14.74
N GLN A 25 8.51 -2.65 13.55
CA GLN A 25 8.44 -1.25 13.16
C GLN A 25 7.28 -1.01 12.19
N THR A 26 6.84 0.24 12.12
CA THR A 26 5.82 0.70 11.19
C THR A 26 6.31 1.94 10.48
N LYS A 27 6.10 2.01 9.16
CA LYS A 27 6.29 3.19 8.33
C LYS A 27 4.99 3.52 7.61
N ILE A 28 4.67 4.81 7.50
CA ILE A 28 3.45 5.27 6.85
C ILE A 28 3.83 6.30 5.79
N GLY A 29 3.38 6.07 4.58
CA GLY A 29 3.40 7.01 3.46
C GLY A 29 1.97 7.42 3.11
N SER A 30 1.75 8.67 2.77
CA SER A 30 0.45 9.19 2.35
C SER A 30 0.60 10.06 1.11
N LEU A 31 -0.48 10.20 0.36
CA LEU A 31 -0.55 11.15 -0.73
C LEU A 31 -0.53 12.58 -0.18
N ALA A 32 0.52 13.34 -0.48
CA ALA A 32 0.72 14.67 0.10
C ALA A 32 -0.17 15.74 -0.54
N SER A 33 -0.49 15.61 -1.83
CA SER A 33 -1.33 16.53 -2.60
C SER A 33 -2.27 15.75 -3.51
N ASP A 34 -3.31 16.42 -3.99
CA ASP A 34 -4.23 15.82 -4.95
C ASP A 34 -3.48 15.30 -6.18
N PHE A 35 -3.90 14.14 -6.64
CA PHE A 35 -3.35 13.48 -7.80
C PHE A 35 -4.39 13.39 -8.91
N ALA A 36 -3.98 13.65 -10.14
CA ALA A 36 -4.76 13.39 -11.34
C ALA A 36 -3.88 12.75 -12.41
N GLY A 37 -4.32 11.65 -12.99
CA GLY A 37 -3.52 10.95 -13.99
C GLY A 37 -4.30 10.01 -14.88
N GLY A 38 -3.86 9.91 -16.15
CA GLY A 38 -4.45 9.05 -17.18
C GLY A 38 -3.38 8.35 -18.03
N SER A 39 -2.22 8.02 -17.45
CA SER A 39 -1.13 7.34 -18.17
C SER A 39 -1.55 5.94 -18.61
N THR A 40 -1.27 5.61 -19.87
CA THR A 40 -1.46 4.27 -20.46
C THR A 40 -0.26 3.34 -20.21
N SER A 41 0.76 3.82 -19.53
CA SER A 41 1.88 3.04 -19.01
C SER A 41 1.90 3.17 -17.50
N TYR A 42 2.49 2.20 -16.76
CA TYR A 42 2.59 2.31 -15.31
C TYR A 42 3.32 3.57 -14.89
N ALA A 43 2.66 4.39 -14.09
CA ALA A 43 3.14 5.64 -13.54
C ALA A 43 2.91 5.69 -12.03
N ASN A 44 3.73 6.45 -11.32
CA ASN A 44 3.63 6.55 -9.86
C ASN A 44 2.38 7.33 -9.45
N LEU A 45 1.72 6.83 -8.40
CA LEU A 45 0.58 7.51 -7.75
C LEU A 45 1.01 8.64 -6.81
N GLY A 46 2.30 8.83 -6.59
CA GLY A 46 2.80 9.76 -5.57
C GLY A 46 2.75 9.19 -4.15
N ILE A 47 2.43 7.91 -3.98
CA ILE A 47 2.43 7.22 -2.71
C ILE A 47 3.61 6.26 -2.68
N SER A 48 4.59 6.53 -1.83
CA SER A 48 5.80 5.74 -1.69
C SER A 48 6.33 5.81 -0.27
N GLN A 49 6.99 4.75 0.19
CA GLN A 49 7.65 4.71 1.50
C GLN A 49 8.83 3.76 1.49
N THR A 50 9.86 4.06 2.28
CA THR A 50 11.03 3.20 2.46
C THR A 50 11.04 2.53 3.83
N ILE A 51 11.62 1.34 3.89
CA ILE A 51 11.84 0.59 5.13
C ILE A 51 13.09 -0.28 5.00
N THR A 52 13.87 -0.37 6.08
CA THR A 52 14.97 -1.30 6.22
C THR A 52 14.62 -2.31 7.30
N LEU A 53 14.59 -3.59 6.95
CA LEU A 53 14.23 -4.64 7.90
C LEU A 53 15.40 -4.98 8.82
N ALA A 54 15.12 -5.28 10.08
CA ALA A 54 16.11 -5.65 11.07
C ALA A 54 16.71 -7.05 10.81
N SER A 55 15.98 -7.92 10.09
CA SER A 55 16.42 -9.29 9.77
C SER A 55 15.83 -9.78 8.45
N THR A 56 16.56 -10.61 7.73
CA THR A 56 16.09 -11.30 6.52
C THR A 56 15.02 -12.38 6.81
N SER A 57 14.93 -12.84 8.05
CA SER A 57 13.85 -13.76 8.46
C SER A 57 12.52 -13.05 8.66
N ASN A 58 12.53 -11.74 8.90
CA ASN A 58 11.32 -10.96 9.07
C ASN A 58 10.57 -10.78 7.75
N LYS A 59 9.29 -10.52 7.84
CA LYS A 59 8.42 -10.26 6.69
C LYS A 59 7.97 -8.82 6.68
N LEU A 60 7.65 -8.32 5.49
CA LEU A 60 7.05 -7.01 5.30
C LEU A 60 5.57 -7.18 4.96
N LEU A 61 4.67 -6.78 5.87
CA LEU A 61 3.26 -6.64 5.60
C LEU A 61 3.03 -5.25 4.98
N ILE A 62 2.52 -5.23 3.78
CA ILE A 62 2.23 -4.04 2.98
C ILE A 62 0.72 -3.87 2.95
N SER A 63 0.22 -2.72 3.38
CA SER A 63 -1.20 -2.38 3.32
C SER A 63 -1.37 -1.06 2.59
N LEU A 64 -2.16 -1.05 1.53
CA LEU A 64 -2.50 0.13 0.76
C LEU A 64 -3.99 0.39 0.85
N SER A 65 -4.37 1.56 1.33
CA SER A 65 -5.74 2.08 1.28
C SER A 65 -5.81 3.20 0.25
N THR A 66 -6.78 3.14 -0.66
CA THR A 66 -7.00 4.17 -1.68
C THR A 66 -8.48 4.38 -1.94
N THR A 67 -8.84 5.61 -2.30
CA THR A 67 -10.20 5.98 -2.70
C THR A 67 -10.11 6.73 -4.03
N PRO A 68 -9.99 6.00 -5.15
CA PRO A 68 -9.94 6.62 -6.47
C PRO A 68 -11.30 7.17 -6.88
N TYR A 69 -11.26 8.25 -7.64
CA TYR A 69 -12.42 8.92 -8.23
C TYR A 69 -12.18 9.12 -9.72
N ILE A 70 -13.14 8.77 -10.56
CA ILE A 70 -13.05 8.95 -12.02
C ILE A 70 -14.19 9.85 -12.47
N GLY A 71 -13.86 10.98 -13.12
CA GLY A 71 -14.80 11.87 -13.78
C GLY A 71 -14.89 11.57 -15.28
N GLY A 72 -16.00 11.89 -15.92
CA GLY A 72 -16.15 11.77 -17.37
C GLY A 72 -17.39 10.95 -17.81
N GLY A 73 -17.60 10.77 -19.09
CA GLY A 73 -18.80 10.17 -19.70
C GLY A 73 -18.61 8.80 -20.34
N SER A 74 -17.42 8.21 -20.29
CA SER A 74 -17.10 6.97 -20.98
C SER A 74 -16.73 5.83 -20.00
N GLU A 75 -16.58 4.63 -20.53
CA GLU A 75 -16.05 3.50 -19.77
C GLU A 75 -14.55 3.71 -19.52
N GLU A 76 -14.19 3.76 -18.25
CA GLU A 76 -12.82 3.95 -17.80
C GLU A 76 -12.37 2.79 -16.92
N ARG A 77 -11.15 2.30 -17.14
CA ARG A 77 -10.55 1.23 -16.35
C ARG A 77 -9.12 1.56 -15.98
N PHE A 78 -8.78 1.34 -14.72
CA PHE A 78 -7.44 1.54 -14.19
C PHE A 78 -6.97 0.30 -13.45
N GLU A 79 -5.71 -0.04 -13.67
CA GLU A 79 -4.98 -1.06 -12.91
C GLU A 79 -4.17 -0.42 -11.81
N LEU A 80 -4.01 -1.15 -10.70
CA LEU A 80 -3.10 -0.83 -9.60
C LEU A 80 -1.98 -1.86 -9.55
N LYS A 81 -0.75 -1.39 -9.32
CA LYS A 81 0.38 -2.22 -8.89
C LYS A 81 1.06 -1.61 -7.69
N VAL A 82 1.47 -2.45 -6.75
CA VAL A 82 2.43 -2.07 -5.71
C VAL A 82 3.71 -2.86 -5.93
N TRP A 83 4.78 -2.11 -6.04
CA TRP A 83 6.13 -2.63 -6.26
C TRP A 83 6.96 -2.53 -5.00
N VAL A 84 7.78 -3.54 -4.75
CA VAL A 84 8.88 -3.51 -3.79
C VAL A 84 10.19 -3.49 -4.58
N GLN A 85 11.00 -2.47 -4.36
CA GLN A 85 12.31 -2.28 -4.96
C GLN A 85 13.38 -2.37 -3.88
N PRO A 86 14.14 -3.46 -3.76
CA PRO A 86 15.35 -3.49 -2.94
C PRO A 86 16.43 -2.55 -3.51
N SER A 87 17.16 -1.86 -2.66
CA SER A 87 18.30 -1.05 -3.09
C SER A 87 19.32 -1.92 -3.83
N GLY A 88 19.62 -1.56 -5.08
CA GLY A 88 20.50 -2.33 -5.97
C GLY A 88 19.90 -3.65 -6.51
N GLY A 89 18.63 -3.95 -6.21
CA GLY A 89 17.96 -5.18 -6.64
C GLY A 89 16.91 -4.97 -7.73
N THR A 90 16.23 -6.04 -8.09
CA THR A 90 15.13 -6.03 -9.07
C THR A 90 13.79 -5.76 -8.38
N SER A 91 12.95 -4.90 -8.97
CA SER A 91 11.60 -4.64 -8.49
C SER A 91 10.70 -5.86 -8.63
N VAL A 92 9.86 -6.08 -7.63
CA VAL A 92 8.86 -7.16 -7.61
C VAL A 92 7.48 -6.55 -7.38
N ALA A 93 6.51 -6.91 -8.24
CA ALA A 93 5.11 -6.56 -8.00
C ALA A 93 4.54 -7.49 -6.92
N VAL A 94 4.00 -6.90 -5.84
CA VAL A 94 3.44 -7.65 -4.71
C VAL A 94 1.92 -7.54 -4.62
N ILE A 95 1.35 -6.50 -5.23
CA ILE A 95 -0.09 -6.30 -5.43
C ILE A 95 -0.30 -5.97 -6.90
N HIS A 96 -1.30 -6.60 -7.52
CA HIS A 96 -1.74 -6.29 -8.87
C HIS A 96 -3.26 -6.46 -8.93
N ASP A 97 -3.97 -5.36 -9.18
CA ASP A 97 -5.41 -5.32 -9.34
C ASP A 97 -5.76 -4.71 -10.71
N ASN A 98 -6.36 -5.52 -11.59
CA ASN A 98 -6.68 -5.12 -12.97
C ASN A 98 -7.95 -4.25 -13.06
N TYR A 99 -8.73 -4.16 -11.97
CA TYR A 99 -9.97 -3.38 -11.91
C TYR A 99 -10.02 -2.50 -10.67
N TRP A 100 -8.87 -1.95 -10.28
CA TRP A 100 -8.74 -1.12 -9.10
C TRP A 100 -9.72 0.07 -9.10
N ALA A 101 -9.86 0.76 -10.24
CA ALA A 101 -10.85 1.80 -10.41
C ALA A 101 -11.48 1.66 -11.78
N TYR A 102 -12.79 1.64 -11.83
CA TYR A 102 -13.50 1.58 -13.11
C TYR A 102 -14.82 2.36 -13.06
N ARG A 103 -15.24 2.80 -14.23
CA ARG A 103 -16.52 3.43 -14.46
C ARG A 103 -17.14 2.80 -15.70
N THR A 104 -18.46 2.56 -15.65
CA THR A 104 -19.24 2.15 -16.82
C THR A 104 -20.34 3.17 -17.05
N ASN A 105 -20.43 3.75 -18.24
CA ASN A 105 -21.46 4.68 -18.66
C ASN A 105 -22.06 5.52 -17.54
N ASP A 106 -22.70 6.16 -17.10
CA ASP A 106 -23.18 7.04 -16.04
C ASP A 106 -23.07 6.52 -14.59
N ASP A 107 -22.61 5.29 -14.36
CA ASP A 107 -22.46 4.73 -13.02
C ASP A 107 -21.05 4.95 -12.45
N TRP A 108 -20.96 5.82 -11.45
CA TRP A 108 -19.73 6.03 -10.67
C TRP A 108 -19.40 4.81 -9.83
N LYS A 109 -18.44 4.02 -10.26
CA LYS A 109 -17.92 2.89 -9.46
C LYS A 109 -16.44 3.12 -9.21
N SER A 110 -16.13 3.60 -8.02
CA SER A 110 -14.79 3.48 -7.48
C SER A 110 -14.74 2.24 -6.60
N SER A 111 -13.85 1.32 -6.86
CA SER A 111 -13.52 0.33 -5.86
C SER A 111 -12.55 0.98 -4.87
N SER A 112 -13.08 1.70 -3.87
CA SER A 112 -12.26 2.05 -2.72
C SER A 112 -11.74 0.76 -2.14
N GLY A 113 -10.44 0.48 -2.31
CA GLY A 113 -9.84 -0.80 -2.01
C GLY A 113 -8.86 -0.69 -0.84
N PHE A 114 -8.95 -1.69 0.02
CA PHE A 114 -7.88 -2.02 0.93
C PHE A 114 -7.14 -3.24 0.36
N HIS A 115 -5.87 -3.06 0.01
CA HIS A 115 -5.03 -4.09 -0.58
C HIS A 115 -3.93 -4.48 0.40
N GLN A 116 -3.68 -5.76 0.55
CA GLN A 116 -2.61 -6.26 1.41
C GLN A 116 -1.75 -7.30 0.69
N ALA A 117 -0.46 -7.29 1.01
CA ALA A 117 0.48 -8.31 0.60
C ALA A 117 1.51 -8.57 1.71
N LEU A 118 1.98 -9.80 1.79
CA LEU A 118 3.08 -10.20 2.65
C LEU A 118 4.30 -10.50 1.75
N TYR A 119 5.37 -9.73 1.93
CA TYR A 119 6.62 -9.87 1.19
C TYR A 119 7.72 -10.47 2.07
N SER A 120 8.46 -11.43 1.54
CA SER A 120 9.61 -12.04 2.20
C SER A 120 10.89 -11.58 1.51
N PRO A 121 11.65 -10.65 2.09
CA PRO A 121 12.88 -10.15 1.50
C PRO A 121 13.99 -11.19 1.60
N SER A 122 14.94 -11.15 0.65
CA SER A 122 16.13 -11.97 0.66
C SER A 122 17.35 -11.26 1.26
N SER A 123 17.21 -9.99 1.63
CA SER A 123 18.27 -9.16 2.19
C SER A 123 17.71 -8.11 3.14
N THR A 124 18.59 -7.49 3.95
CA THR A 124 18.29 -6.32 4.79
C THR A 124 18.56 -5.00 4.08
N ALA A 125 18.75 -4.99 2.75
CA ALA A 125 18.85 -3.75 1.99
C ALA A 125 17.58 -2.92 2.16
N GLU A 126 17.70 -1.60 2.08
CA GLU A 126 16.54 -0.72 2.09
C GLU A 126 15.56 -1.11 0.97
N LEU A 127 14.29 -1.20 1.31
CA LEU A 127 13.20 -1.48 0.40
C LEU A 127 12.42 -0.18 0.15
N THR A 128 12.24 0.18 -1.11
CA THR A 128 11.29 1.22 -1.52
C THR A 128 10.01 0.54 -2.00
N VAL A 129 8.88 0.89 -1.38
CA VAL A 129 7.55 0.40 -1.77
C VAL A 129 6.81 1.54 -2.44
N THR A 130 6.34 1.33 -3.67
CA THR A 130 5.70 2.37 -4.51
C THR A 130 4.40 1.85 -5.10
N ALA A 131 3.34 2.65 -4.96
CA ALA A 131 2.08 2.40 -5.65
C ALA A 131 2.10 3.05 -7.04
N GLN A 132 1.71 2.28 -8.06
CA GLN A 132 1.63 2.69 -9.46
C GLN A 132 0.25 2.37 -10.02
N TYR A 133 -0.13 3.10 -11.03
CA TYR A 133 -1.36 2.91 -11.79
C TYR A 133 -1.09 2.88 -13.28
N LYS A 134 -2.04 2.32 -14.02
CA LYS A 134 -2.08 2.39 -15.48
C LYS A 134 -3.55 2.48 -15.92
N ARG A 135 -3.85 3.35 -16.89
CA ARG A 135 -5.15 3.33 -17.56
C ARG A 135 -5.17 2.24 -18.62
N GLU A 136 -6.14 1.33 -18.53
CA GLU A 136 -6.35 0.25 -19.49
C GLU A 136 -7.26 0.67 -20.65
N SER A 137 -8.31 1.44 -20.33
CA SER A 137 -9.27 1.93 -21.33
C SER A 137 -9.81 3.30 -20.95
N GLY A 138 -10.42 3.96 -21.93
CA GLY A 138 -11.04 5.27 -21.78
C GLY A 138 -10.09 6.43 -22.06
N SER A 139 -10.51 7.65 -21.74
CA SER A 139 -9.79 8.89 -22.03
C SER A 139 -9.62 9.81 -20.83
N ASP A 140 -10.38 9.58 -19.77
CA ASP A 140 -10.42 10.46 -18.61
C ASP A 140 -9.31 10.18 -17.60
N ASN A 141 -9.09 11.13 -16.73
CA ASN A 141 -8.15 10.98 -15.63
C ASN A 141 -8.83 10.37 -14.40
N MET A 142 -8.07 9.55 -13.69
CA MET A 142 -8.40 9.17 -12.34
C MET A 142 -7.84 10.23 -11.38
N HIS A 143 -8.56 10.46 -10.30
CA HIS A 143 -8.21 11.40 -9.24
C HIS A 143 -8.09 10.69 -7.88
N LEU A 144 -7.15 11.12 -7.07
CA LEU A 144 -7.04 10.80 -5.65
C LEU A 144 -6.91 12.09 -4.86
N TRP A 145 -7.63 12.19 -3.75
CA TRP A 145 -7.53 13.34 -2.86
C TRP A 145 -6.33 13.22 -1.93
N GLY A 146 -5.48 14.23 -1.92
CA GLY A 146 -4.32 14.33 -1.05
C GLY A 146 -4.62 14.95 0.31
N ALA A 147 -3.61 15.01 1.17
CA ALA A 147 -3.74 15.53 2.54
C ALA A 147 -4.01 17.03 2.63
N THR A 148 -3.88 17.77 1.53
CA THR A 148 -4.13 19.22 1.49
C THR A 148 -5.61 19.59 1.65
N ASN A 149 -6.53 18.71 1.26
CA ASN A 149 -7.97 18.99 1.27
C ASN A 149 -8.75 18.24 2.35
N ALA A 150 -8.20 17.16 2.89
CA ALA A 150 -8.76 16.38 4.00
C ALA A 150 -7.66 15.45 4.55
N PRO A 151 -7.83 14.84 5.74
CA PRO A 151 -6.97 13.72 6.13
C PRO A 151 -6.97 12.69 5.00
N SER A 152 -5.81 12.48 4.35
CA SER A 152 -5.72 11.60 3.21
C SER A 152 -6.12 10.18 3.59
N THR A 153 -7.13 9.64 2.92
CA THR A 153 -7.49 8.22 3.01
C THR A 153 -6.58 7.35 2.14
N ASN A 154 -5.73 7.98 1.31
CA ASN A 154 -4.80 7.30 0.42
C ASN A 154 -3.46 7.12 1.15
N THR A 155 -3.29 5.95 1.77
CA THR A 155 -2.15 5.65 2.65
C THR A 155 -1.53 4.30 2.32
N LEU A 156 -0.21 4.25 2.43
CA LEU A 156 0.61 3.04 2.37
C LEU A 156 1.21 2.80 3.76
N ILE A 157 0.90 1.66 4.36
CA ILE A 157 1.43 1.26 5.65
C ILE A 157 2.33 0.05 5.45
N LEU A 158 3.54 0.14 6.00
CA LEU A 158 4.54 -0.91 5.98
C LEU A 158 4.79 -1.37 7.42
N HIS A 159 4.51 -2.64 7.71
CA HIS A 159 4.84 -3.26 8.99
C HIS A 159 5.93 -4.30 8.81
N GLU A 160 7.05 -4.15 9.49
CA GLU A 160 7.97 -5.26 9.69
C GLU A 160 7.40 -6.19 10.75
N VAL A 161 7.26 -7.46 10.38
CA VAL A 161 6.70 -8.51 11.23
C VAL A 161 7.80 -9.54 11.52
N ALA A 162 8.05 -9.82 12.80
CA ALA A 162 9.02 -10.82 13.18
C ALA A 162 8.67 -12.20 12.60
N ALA A 163 9.68 -12.97 12.21
CA ALA A 163 9.50 -14.39 11.97
C ALA A 163 9.03 -15.07 13.27
N SER A 164 8.06 -15.94 13.15
CA SER A 164 7.57 -16.81 14.25
C SER A 164 8.48 -18.01 14.43
#